data_4cae2b81f6bb37b068ad705114f51653
#
_entry.id   4cae2b81f6bb37b068ad705114f51653
#
_cell.length_a   1.000
_cell.length_b   1.000
_cell.length_c   1.000
_cell.angle_alpha   90.00
_cell.angle_beta   90.00
_cell.angle_gamma   90.00
#
_symmetry.space_group_name_H-M   'P 1'
#
loop_
_entity.id
_entity.type
_entity.pdbx_description
1 polymer ?
#
loop_
_entity_poly.entity_id
_entity_poly.type
_entity_poly.pdbx_seq_one_letter_code
_entity_poly.pdbx_strand_id
1 'polypeptide(L)'
;MSPILVIGSTGHVGSQVVAQLSDKGVSVRAMTRKPGAARLPAQVELVQGDLTSPESLEPALNGVDTLFLVWTAPPAAFPGVLERMATRVRRIVYLSAPLKTPHPFFQQPNAARVVADQIEQSIEASGLEWTFLRPGMLACNAPHWWGQQLRAGDLIRWPYLDVPTAPIDPRDIAAIGVRALCENGHAGAEYVLTGPESLTQREQISIVGSVLERSLRIEEMTPDEARKELVSVMDWGMAPATSVSAVIEKLLSAWGASVGLPAFVSTTFADMTGTRPRTFRQWAGDHAQEFLRLTGTAA
;
A
#
# COMPACT_ATOMS: atom_id res chain seq x y z
N MET A 1 -5.77 2.39 -28.58
CA MET A 1 -4.62 2.52 -27.67
C MET A 1 -4.45 1.19 -26.95
N SER A 2 -3.22 0.76 -26.71
CA SER A 2 -2.94 -0.44 -25.92
C SER A 2 -3.51 -0.26 -24.50
N PRO A 3 -4.11 -1.30 -23.90
CA PRO A 3 -4.60 -1.20 -22.54
C PRO A 3 -3.42 -1.05 -21.55
N ILE A 4 -3.64 -0.33 -20.46
CA ILE A 4 -2.72 -0.33 -19.32
C ILE A 4 -3.04 -1.55 -18.46
N LEU A 5 -2.04 -2.40 -18.20
CA LEU A 5 -2.18 -3.54 -17.32
C LEU A 5 -2.00 -3.13 -15.86
N VAL A 6 -2.94 -3.53 -14.99
CA VAL A 6 -2.84 -3.33 -13.54
C VAL A 6 -2.75 -4.69 -12.85
N ILE A 7 -1.58 -4.98 -12.27
CA ILE A 7 -1.33 -6.17 -11.44
C ILE A 7 -1.46 -5.77 -9.99
N GLY A 8 -2.24 -6.55 -9.21
CA GLY A 8 -2.68 -6.16 -7.87
C GLY A 8 -3.94 -5.28 -7.88
N SER A 9 -4.73 -5.39 -8.94
CA SER A 9 -5.91 -4.57 -9.26
C SER A 9 -7.05 -4.62 -8.24
N THR A 10 -7.08 -5.60 -7.36
CA THR A 10 -8.12 -5.76 -6.32
C THR A 10 -7.63 -5.29 -4.93
N GLY A 11 -6.38 -4.86 -4.80
CA GLY A 11 -5.81 -4.32 -3.55
C GLY A 11 -6.11 -2.83 -3.37
N HIS A 12 -5.79 -2.28 -2.19
CA HIS A 12 -6.10 -0.89 -1.81
C HIS A 12 -5.60 0.15 -2.80
N VAL A 13 -4.36 0.04 -3.28
CA VAL A 13 -3.80 1.00 -4.26
C VAL A 13 -4.18 0.63 -5.68
N GLY A 14 -4.06 -0.65 -6.06
CA GLY A 14 -4.33 -1.09 -7.43
C GLY A 14 -5.77 -0.87 -7.88
N SER A 15 -6.76 -1.03 -6.99
CA SER A 15 -8.16 -0.73 -7.30
C SER A 15 -8.38 0.76 -7.57
N GLN A 16 -7.67 1.63 -6.85
CA GLN A 16 -7.71 3.08 -7.08
C GLN A 16 -7.03 3.48 -8.40
N VAL A 17 -5.95 2.78 -8.78
CA VAL A 17 -5.33 2.97 -10.10
C VAL A 17 -6.31 2.59 -11.20
N VAL A 18 -6.98 1.44 -11.08
CA VAL A 18 -8.01 1.00 -12.04
C VAL A 18 -9.14 2.02 -12.14
N ALA A 19 -9.69 2.47 -11.00
CA ALA A 19 -10.77 3.44 -10.99
C ALA A 19 -10.37 4.75 -11.67
N GLN A 20 -9.23 5.34 -11.28
CA GLN A 20 -8.78 6.64 -11.82
C GLN A 20 -8.38 6.57 -13.31
N LEU A 21 -7.83 5.46 -13.79
CA LEU A 21 -7.59 5.24 -15.22
C LEU A 21 -8.91 5.15 -15.98
N SER A 22 -9.89 4.41 -15.43
CA SER A 22 -11.22 4.26 -16.02
C SER A 22 -11.96 5.61 -16.10
N ASP A 23 -11.90 6.43 -15.05
CA ASP A 23 -12.50 7.78 -15.01
C ASP A 23 -11.89 8.71 -16.06
N LYS A 24 -10.63 8.48 -16.45
CA LYS A 24 -9.95 9.20 -17.54
C LYS A 24 -10.25 8.63 -18.93
N GLY A 25 -11.08 7.59 -19.03
CA GLY A 25 -11.40 6.92 -20.31
C GLY A 25 -10.23 6.11 -20.89
N VAL A 26 -9.24 5.77 -20.07
CA VAL A 26 -8.10 4.94 -20.48
C VAL A 26 -8.55 3.47 -20.49
N SER A 27 -8.17 2.72 -21.53
CA SER A 27 -8.40 1.27 -21.59
C SER A 27 -7.57 0.58 -20.52
N VAL A 28 -8.22 -0.19 -19.63
CA VAL A 28 -7.58 -0.87 -18.50
C VAL A 28 -7.79 -2.37 -18.62
N ARG A 29 -6.71 -3.12 -18.46
CA ARG A 29 -6.73 -4.57 -18.23
C ARG A 29 -6.30 -4.83 -16.79
N ALA A 30 -7.14 -5.52 -16.02
CA ALA A 30 -6.89 -5.86 -14.63
C ALA A 30 -6.59 -7.35 -14.49
N MET A 31 -5.39 -7.67 -13.98
CA MET A 31 -5.03 -9.06 -13.70
C MET A 31 -5.42 -9.44 -12.27
N THR A 32 -6.07 -10.58 -12.14
CA THR A 32 -6.42 -11.16 -10.83
C THR A 32 -6.39 -12.69 -10.88
N ARG A 33 -6.14 -13.32 -9.73
CA ARG A 33 -6.22 -14.78 -9.58
C ARG A 33 -7.65 -15.32 -9.67
N LYS A 34 -8.64 -14.49 -9.30
CA LYS A 34 -10.06 -14.87 -9.19
C LYS A 34 -10.95 -13.81 -9.88
N PRO A 35 -11.07 -13.83 -11.22
CA PRO A 35 -11.87 -12.81 -11.93
C PRO A 35 -13.32 -12.74 -11.47
N GLY A 36 -13.96 -13.85 -11.15
CA GLY A 36 -15.35 -13.89 -10.70
C GLY A 36 -15.62 -13.25 -9.32
N ALA A 37 -14.59 -12.99 -8.53
CA ALA A 37 -14.69 -12.32 -7.25
C ALA A 37 -14.26 -10.84 -7.30
N ALA A 38 -13.72 -10.37 -8.43
CA ALA A 38 -13.24 -9.01 -8.56
C ALA A 38 -14.42 -8.03 -8.74
N ARG A 39 -14.42 -6.97 -7.92
CA ARG A 39 -15.40 -5.87 -8.02
C ARG A 39 -14.71 -4.65 -8.60
N LEU A 40 -14.65 -4.59 -9.92
CA LEU A 40 -14.05 -3.50 -10.69
C LEU A 40 -15.10 -2.90 -11.65
N PRO A 41 -14.87 -1.69 -12.17
CA PRO A 41 -15.78 -1.07 -13.13
C PRO A 41 -16.04 -1.98 -14.35
N ALA A 42 -17.27 -2.00 -14.85
CA ALA A 42 -17.72 -2.95 -15.89
C ALA A 42 -16.95 -2.84 -17.22
N GLN A 43 -16.36 -1.69 -17.51
CA GLN A 43 -15.56 -1.45 -18.72
C GLN A 43 -14.12 -1.98 -18.62
N VAL A 44 -13.69 -2.48 -17.46
CA VAL A 44 -12.35 -3.02 -17.26
C VAL A 44 -12.27 -4.45 -17.79
N GLU A 45 -11.29 -4.72 -18.62
CA GLU A 45 -10.99 -6.07 -19.08
C GLU A 45 -10.36 -6.88 -17.94
N LEU A 46 -11.03 -7.95 -17.51
CA LEU A 46 -10.55 -8.85 -16.47
C LEU A 46 -9.82 -10.03 -17.09
N VAL A 47 -8.58 -10.25 -16.68
CA VAL A 47 -7.77 -11.39 -17.12
C VAL A 47 -7.28 -12.17 -15.90
N GLN A 48 -7.36 -13.49 -16.00
CA GLN A 48 -6.79 -14.37 -14.98
C GLN A 48 -5.29 -14.49 -15.14
N GLY A 49 -4.55 -14.40 -14.03
CA GLY A 49 -3.11 -14.63 -13.96
C GLY A 49 -2.63 -14.72 -12.52
N ASP A 50 -1.51 -15.43 -12.34
CA ASP A 50 -0.88 -15.64 -11.03
C ASP A 50 0.63 -15.35 -11.13
N LEU A 51 1.12 -14.47 -10.28
CA LEU A 51 2.55 -14.11 -10.21
C LEU A 51 3.47 -15.28 -9.79
N THR A 52 2.90 -16.35 -9.23
CA THR A 52 3.67 -17.57 -8.92
C THR A 52 3.84 -18.49 -10.14
N SER A 53 3.16 -18.21 -11.24
CA SER A 53 3.15 -18.97 -12.49
C SER A 53 3.39 -18.02 -13.67
N PRO A 54 4.67 -17.71 -14.02
CA PRO A 54 5.01 -16.70 -15.02
C PRO A 54 4.33 -16.91 -16.38
N GLU A 55 4.12 -18.15 -16.79
CA GLU A 55 3.44 -18.51 -18.04
C GLU A 55 1.96 -18.07 -18.05
N SER A 56 1.31 -17.96 -16.90
CA SER A 56 -0.07 -17.48 -16.76
C SER A 56 -0.25 -16.01 -17.12
N LEU A 57 0.85 -15.25 -17.23
CA LEU A 57 0.82 -13.83 -17.54
C LEU A 57 0.66 -13.54 -19.03
N GLU A 58 0.90 -14.50 -19.92
CA GLU A 58 0.85 -14.28 -21.37
C GLU A 58 -0.46 -13.63 -21.86
N PRO A 59 -1.66 -14.08 -21.45
CA PRO A 59 -2.89 -13.41 -21.86
C PRO A 59 -2.99 -11.96 -21.32
N ALA A 60 -2.49 -11.71 -20.09
CA ALA A 60 -2.52 -10.39 -19.49
C ALA A 60 -1.56 -9.41 -20.19
N LEU A 61 -0.39 -9.88 -20.63
CA LEU A 61 0.64 -9.07 -21.28
C LEU A 61 0.41 -8.83 -22.77
N ASN A 62 -0.49 -9.60 -23.41
CA ASN A 62 -0.72 -9.48 -24.83
C ASN A 62 -1.24 -8.09 -25.25
N GLY A 63 -0.48 -7.39 -26.10
CA GLY A 63 -0.81 -6.06 -26.58
C GLY A 63 -0.69 -4.94 -25.55
N VAL A 64 0.00 -5.18 -24.42
CA VAL A 64 0.26 -4.21 -23.36
C VAL A 64 1.63 -3.56 -23.58
N ASP A 65 1.69 -2.23 -23.46
CA ASP A 65 2.92 -1.44 -23.53
C ASP A 65 3.34 -0.87 -22.15
N THR A 66 2.38 -0.71 -21.25
CA THR A 66 2.56 -0.05 -19.95
C THR A 66 1.85 -0.84 -18.86
N LEU A 67 2.50 -1.04 -17.71
CA LEU A 67 1.89 -1.74 -16.58
C LEU A 67 2.13 -1.06 -15.23
N PHE A 68 1.18 -1.25 -14.32
CA PHE A 68 1.29 -0.98 -12.89
C PHE A 68 1.48 -2.29 -12.14
N LEU A 69 2.49 -2.37 -11.29
CA LEU A 69 2.82 -3.57 -10.54
C LEU A 69 2.71 -3.36 -9.03
N VAL A 70 1.91 -4.20 -8.37
CA VAL A 70 2.00 -4.49 -6.94
C VAL A 70 2.50 -5.92 -6.77
N TRP A 71 3.69 -6.09 -6.19
CA TRP A 71 4.24 -7.42 -6.00
C TRP A 71 3.66 -8.10 -4.75
N THR A 72 3.03 -9.26 -4.91
CA THR A 72 2.37 -10.00 -3.82
C THR A 72 2.74 -11.48 -3.79
N ALA A 73 3.64 -11.93 -4.68
CA ALA A 73 4.11 -13.31 -4.73
C ALA A 73 5.43 -13.51 -3.95
N PRO A 74 5.85 -14.75 -3.69
CA PRO A 74 7.18 -15.01 -3.13
C PRO A 74 8.29 -14.41 -4.00
N PRO A 75 9.37 -13.89 -3.38
CA PRO A 75 10.47 -13.24 -4.12
C PRO A 75 11.09 -14.12 -5.22
N ALA A 76 11.16 -15.41 -4.98
CA ALA A 76 11.74 -16.37 -5.92
C ALA A 76 11.01 -16.43 -7.30
N ALA A 77 9.75 -15.99 -7.36
CA ALA A 77 9.01 -15.96 -8.62
C ALA A 77 9.32 -14.71 -9.48
N PHE A 78 9.94 -13.67 -8.88
CA PHE A 78 10.11 -12.38 -9.54
C PHE A 78 10.94 -12.43 -10.83
N PRO A 79 12.10 -13.12 -10.89
CA PRO A 79 12.92 -13.16 -12.10
C PRO A 79 12.17 -13.68 -13.32
N GLY A 80 11.44 -14.78 -13.20
CA GLY A 80 10.67 -15.35 -14.32
C GLY A 80 9.50 -14.46 -14.74
N VAL A 81 8.87 -13.75 -13.81
CA VAL A 81 7.83 -12.76 -14.12
C VAL A 81 8.42 -11.54 -14.83
N LEU A 82 9.55 -11.02 -14.34
CA LEU A 82 10.21 -9.88 -14.96
C LEU A 82 10.68 -10.18 -16.38
N GLU A 83 11.23 -11.37 -16.64
CA GLU A 83 11.62 -11.81 -17.97
C GLU A 83 10.44 -11.73 -18.96
N ARG A 84 9.25 -12.23 -18.55
CA ARG A 84 8.04 -12.15 -19.37
C ARG A 84 7.59 -10.72 -19.61
N MET A 85 7.61 -9.88 -18.56
CA MET A 85 7.26 -8.47 -18.68
C MET A 85 8.21 -7.72 -19.62
N ALA A 86 9.53 -7.90 -19.45
CA ALA A 86 10.55 -7.18 -20.22
C ALA A 86 10.51 -7.45 -21.74
N THR A 87 9.95 -8.60 -22.15
CA THR A 87 9.78 -8.92 -23.59
C THR A 87 8.52 -8.31 -24.20
N ARG A 88 7.62 -7.75 -23.41
CA ARG A 88 6.27 -7.33 -23.85
C ARG A 88 5.96 -5.87 -23.59
N VAL A 89 6.45 -5.31 -22.49
CA VAL A 89 6.14 -3.95 -22.07
C VAL A 89 7.36 -3.05 -22.17
N ARG A 90 7.11 -1.77 -22.37
CA ARG A 90 8.13 -0.74 -22.40
C ARG A 90 8.26 -0.03 -21.05
N ARG A 91 7.12 0.20 -20.36
CA ARG A 91 7.04 1.00 -19.14
C ARG A 91 6.44 0.24 -17.97
N ILE A 92 7.08 0.35 -16.81
CA ILE A 92 6.60 -0.20 -15.55
C ILE A 92 6.53 0.87 -14.47
N VAL A 93 5.39 0.96 -13.77
CA VAL A 93 5.24 1.72 -12.52
C VAL A 93 5.10 0.73 -11.38
N TYR A 94 6.07 0.69 -10.49
CA TYR A 94 6.13 -0.29 -9.40
C TYR A 94 5.79 0.36 -8.06
N LEU A 95 4.83 -0.24 -7.34
CA LEU A 95 4.53 0.11 -5.95
C LEU A 95 5.55 -0.57 -5.03
N SER A 96 6.54 0.18 -4.65
CA SER A 96 7.69 -0.26 -3.85
C SER A 96 7.52 0.07 -2.36
N ALA A 97 8.62 0.21 -1.65
CA ALA A 97 8.72 0.58 -0.24
C ALA A 97 9.60 1.83 -0.08
N PRO A 98 9.54 2.55 1.05
CA PRO A 98 10.30 3.80 1.27
C PRO A 98 11.79 3.53 1.59
N LEU A 99 12.50 2.86 0.67
CA LEU A 99 13.83 2.26 0.86
C LEU A 99 14.92 3.25 1.26
N LYS A 100 15.00 4.37 0.56
CA LYS A 100 16.08 5.37 0.72
C LYS A 100 15.62 6.61 1.53
N THR A 101 14.43 6.55 2.13
CA THR A 101 13.90 7.68 2.91
C THR A 101 14.74 7.88 4.16
N PRO A 102 15.33 9.08 4.38
CA PRO A 102 16.31 9.31 5.46
C PRO A 102 15.62 9.54 6.81
N HIS A 103 14.79 8.60 7.25
CA HIS A 103 14.12 8.65 8.54
C HIS A 103 14.24 7.30 9.25
N PRO A 104 14.59 7.26 10.56
CA PRO A 104 14.81 6.00 11.30
C PRO A 104 13.66 5.01 11.20
N PHE A 105 12.43 5.48 11.15
CA PHE A 105 11.25 4.65 10.94
C PHE A 105 11.37 3.72 9.72
N PHE A 106 11.87 4.24 8.60
CA PHE A 106 11.99 3.50 7.34
C PHE A 106 13.31 2.75 7.21
N GLN A 107 14.31 3.05 8.06
CA GLN A 107 15.64 2.48 7.97
C GLN A 107 15.82 1.18 8.77
N GLN A 108 14.79 0.74 9.50
CA GLN A 108 14.88 -0.49 10.27
C GLN A 108 15.02 -1.71 9.37
N PRO A 109 15.95 -2.64 9.67
CA PRO A 109 16.11 -3.86 8.90
C PRO A 109 14.82 -4.71 8.91
N ASN A 110 14.37 -5.12 7.73
CA ASN A 110 13.28 -6.08 7.61
C ASN A 110 13.30 -6.78 6.24
N ALA A 111 12.76 -7.99 6.18
CA ALA A 111 12.77 -8.82 4.97
C ALA A 111 12.01 -8.17 3.80
N ALA A 112 10.90 -7.50 4.06
CA ALA A 112 10.12 -6.86 2.99
C ALA A 112 10.90 -5.72 2.31
N ARG A 113 11.72 -4.99 3.06
CA ARG A 113 12.60 -3.97 2.51
C ARG A 113 13.68 -4.57 1.61
N VAL A 114 14.30 -5.68 2.04
CA VAL A 114 15.30 -6.39 1.23
C VAL A 114 14.69 -6.86 -0.08
N VAL A 115 13.49 -7.44 -0.02
CA VAL A 115 12.77 -7.90 -1.23
C VAL A 115 12.44 -6.74 -2.16
N ALA A 116 11.93 -5.63 -1.63
CA ALA A 116 11.62 -4.46 -2.44
C ALA A 116 12.86 -3.88 -3.12
N ASP A 117 13.99 -3.80 -2.44
CA ASP A 117 15.27 -3.35 -2.99
C ASP A 117 15.76 -4.27 -4.12
N GLN A 118 15.71 -5.58 -3.92
CA GLN A 118 16.05 -6.56 -4.95
C GLN A 118 15.16 -6.46 -6.20
N ILE A 119 13.87 -6.22 -6.01
CA ILE A 119 12.92 -6.02 -7.11
C ILE A 119 13.26 -4.73 -7.87
N GLU A 120 13.50 -3.61 -7.18
CA GLU A 120 13.89 -2.35 -7.82
C GLU A 120 15.18 -2.54 -8.65
N GLN A 121 16.23 -3.12 -8.08
CA GLN A 121 17.50 -3.39 -8.78
C GLN A 121 17.29 -4.27 -10.03
N SER A 122 16.43 -5.26 -9.94
CA SER A 122 16.12 -6.13 -11.09
C SER A 122 15.37 -5.39 -12.18
N ILE A 123 14.41 -4.52 -11.82
CA ILE A 123 13.68 -3.67 -12.78
C ILE A 123 14.63 -2.67 -13.43
N GLU A 124 15.51 -2.01 -12.65
CA GLU A 124 16.52 -1.08 -13.18
C GLU A 124 17.44 -1.74 -14.22
N ALA A 125 17.86 -2.98 -13.94
CA ALA A 125 18.73 -3.75 -14.83
C ALA A 125 18.02 -4.30 -16.08
N SER A 126 16.68 -4.31 -16.13
CA SER A 126 15.89 -4.92 -17.20
C SER A 126 15.82 -4.10 -18.50
N GLY A 127 16.21 -2.82 -18.46
CA GLY A 127 16.08 -1.90 -19.58
C GLY A 127 14.68 -1.29 -19.78
N LEU A 128 13.71 -1.60 -18.91
CA LEU A 128 12.38 -0.98 -18.93
C LEU A 128 12.45 0.50 -18.52
N GLU A 129 11.53 1.33 -19.04
CA GLU A 129 11.24 2.63 -18.46
C GLU A 129 10.54 2.42 -17.13
N TRP A 130 11.21 2.67 -16.03
CA TRP A 130 10.66 2.41 -14.71
C TRP A 130 10.34 3.69 -13.93
N THR A 131 9.35 3.59 -13.05
CA THR A 131 9.03 4.58 -12.02
C THR A 131 8.71 3.83 -10.72
N PHE A 132 9.33 4.24 -9.60
CA PHE A 132 9.08 3.65 -8.29
C PHE A 132 8.25 4.57 -7.42
N LEU A 133 7.10 4.07 -6.96
CA LEU A 133 6.29 4.71 -5.93
C LEU A 133 6.69 4.13 -4.59
N ARG A 134 7.20 4.96 -3.69
CA ARG A 134 7.70 4.58 -2.37
C ARG A 134 6.81 5.19 -1.27
N PRO A 135 5.61 4.63 -1.04
CA PRO A 135 4.72 5.15 -0.02
C PRO A 135 5.26 4.88 1.37
N GLY A 136 5.02 5.82 2.28
CA GLY A 136 5.21 5.62 3.71
C GLY A 136 4.11 4.75 4.32
N MET A 137 3.60 5.14 5.49
CA MET A 137 2.52 4.43 6.16
C MET A 137 1.20 4.63 5.42
N LEU A 138 0.52 3.54 5.07
CA LEU A 138 -0.77 3.59 4.40
C LEU A 138 -1.90 3.82 5.41
N ALA A 139 -2.81 4.75 5.14
CA ALA A 139 -3.98 5.01 5.98
C ALA A 139 -4.88 3.78 6.13
N CYS A 140 -5.00 2.97 5.07
CA CYS A 140 -5.80 1.74 5.07
C CYS A 140 -5.28 0.62 6.00
N ASN A 141 -4.15 0.81 6.67
CA ASN A 141 -3.72 -0.08 7.74
C ASN A 141 -4.54 0.10 9.03
N ALA A 142 -5.11 1.27 9.27
CA ALA A 142 -5.80 1.63 10.51
C ALA A 142 -6.97 0.68 10.88
N PRO A 143 -7.86 0.26 9.98
CA PRO A 143 -8.91 -0.73 10.29
C PRO A 143 -8.34 -2.09 10.70
N HIS A 144 -7.21 -2.52 10.13
CA HIS A 144 -6.55 -3.76 10.52
C HIS A 144 -5.94 -3.67 11.92
N TRP A 145 -5.47 -2.49 12.31
CA TRP A 145 -4.84 -2.29 13.63
C TRP A 145 -5.86 -2.13 14.74
N TRP A 146 -6.90 -1.34 14.51
CA TRP A 146 -7.82 -0.93 15.59
C TRP A 146 -9.25 -1.47 15.43
N GLY A 147 -9.61 -1.95 14.24
CA GLY A 147 -10.99 -2.36 13.94
C GLY A 147 -11.51 -3.46 14.86
N GLN A 148 -10.70 -4.44 15.26
CA GLN A 148 -11.13 -5.48 16.18
C GLN A 148 -11.45 -4.90 17.57
N GLN A 149 -10.59 -4.03 18.11
CA GLN A 149 -10.82 -3.38 19.39
C GLN A 149 -12.03 -2.45 19.32
N LEU A 150 -12.19 -1.69 18.24
CA LEU A 150 -13.35 -0.82 18.01
C LEU A 150 -14.67 -1.60 17.96
N ARG A 151 -14.67 -2.81 17.42
CA ARG A 151 -15.86 -3.68 17.44
C ARG A 151 -16.16 -4.27 18.83
N ALA A 152 -15.12 -4.45 19.66
CA ALA A 152 -15.27 -4.97 21.02
C ALA A 152 -15.71 -3.91 22.04
N GLY A 153 -15.44 -2.62 21.78
CA GLY A 153 -15.80 -1.53 22.69
C GLY A 153 -15.07 -0.23 22.40
N ASP A 154 -15.02 0.66 23.40
CA ASP A 154 -14.43 1.99 23.26
C ASP A 154 -13.01 2.08 23.83
N LEU A 155 -12.39 0.96 24.19
CA LEU A 155 -11.01 0.90 24.66
C LEU A 155 -10.09 0.49 23.51
N ILE A 156 -9.09 1.34 23.25
CA ILE A 156 -7.98 1.03 22.33
C ILE A 156 -6.69 0.99 23.13
N ARG A 157 -6.03 -0.16 23.11
CA ARG A 157 -4.70 -0.36 23.67
C ARG A 157 -3.70 -0.45 22.53
N TRP A 158 -2.67 0.43 22.55
CA TRP A 158 -1.70 0.52 21.46
C TRP A 158 -0.32 0.93 21.96
N PRO A 159 0.79 0.40 21.42
CA PRO A 159 2.15 0.81 21.83
C PRO A 159 2.56 2.11 21.14
N TYR A 160 3.53 2.81 21.75
CA TYR A 160 4.14 4.00 21.18
C TYR A 160 3.13 5.07 20.74
N LEU A 161 2.18 5.38 21.62
CA LEU A 161 1.06 6.28 21.30
C LEU A 161 1.50 7.68 20.84
N ASP A 162 2.64 8.16 21.32
CA ASP A 162 3.14 9.49 20.99
C ASP A 162 4.14 9.52 19.83
N VAL A 163 4.39 8.37 19.18
CA VAL A 163 5.21 8.32 17.97
C VAL A 163 4.38 8.68 16.75
N PRO A 164 4.78 9.73 15.98
CA PRO A 164 4.02 10.15 14.82
C PRO A 164 4.37 9.36 13.58
N THR A 165 3.36 9.24 12.69
CA THR A 165 3.50 8.80 11.30
C THR A 165 2.74 9.76 10.39
N ALA A 166 2.94 9.67 9.08
CA ALA A 166 2.23 10.47 8.09
C ALA A 166 1.41 9.55 7.16
N PRO A 167 0.22 9.08 7.61
CA PRO A 167 -0.57 8.12 6.86
C PRO A 167 -1.05 8.69 5.53
N ILE A 168 -0.76 7.99 4.43
CA ILE A 168 -1.18 8.39 3.08
C ILE A 168 -2.42 7.63 2.62
N ASP A 169 -3.33 8.36 1.99
CA ASP A 169 -4.50 7.79 1.32
C ASP A 169 -4.07 7.00 0.07
N PRO A 170 -4.52 5.75 -0.11
CA PRO A 170 -4.25 4.97 -1.33
C PRO A 170 -4.64 5.66 -2.64
N ARG A 171 -5.65 6.53 -2.61
CA ARG A 171 -6.07 7.34 -3.77
C ARG A 171 -4.99 8.33 -4.22
N ASP A 172 -4.22 8.87 -3.29
CA ASP A 172 -3.15 9.82 -3.60
C ASP A 172 -1.92 9.09 -4.18
N ILE A 173 -1.61 7.89 -3.69
CA ILE A 173 -0.59 7.04 -4.30
C ILE A 173 -1.01 6.68 -5.74
N ALA A 174 -2.27 6.28 -5.93
CA ALA A 174 -2.80 5.95 -7.25
C ALA A 174 -2.76 7.15 -8.21
N ALA A 175 -3.04 8.36 -7.73
CA ALA A 175 -2.99 9.57 -8.56
C ALA A 175 -1.59 9.81 -9.16
N ILE A 176 -0.54 9.62 -8.36
CA ILE A 176 0.84 9.71 -8.85
C ILE A 176 1.16 8.54 -9.80
N GLY A 177 0.71 7.33 -9.47
CA GLY A 177 0.85 6.16 -10.34
C GLY A 177 0.20 6.35 -11.71
N VAL A 178 -1.02 6.87 -11.73
CA VAL A 178 -1.76 7.16 -12.99
C VAL A 178 -1.05 8.22 -13.83
N ARG A 179 -0.48 9.27 -13.22
CA ARG A 179 0.35 10.24 -13.94
C ARG A 179 1.56 9.57 -14.57
N ALA A 180 2.29 8.77 -13.81
CA ALA A 180 3.48 8.07 -14.30
C ALA A 180 3.17 7.04 -15.41
N LEU A 181 1.96 6.47 -15.40
CA LEU A 181 1.48 5.56 -16.46
C LEU A 181 1.09 6.30 -17.74
N CYS A 182 0.47 7.49 -17.62
CA CYS A 182 -0.14 8.20 -18.73
C CYS A 182 0.72 9.34 -19.29
N GLU A 183 1.62 9.91 -18.49
CA GLU A 183 2.41 11.08 -18.85
C GLU A 183 3.88 10.67 -19.13
N ASN A 184 4.62 11.52 -19.83
CA ASN A 184 6.07 11.34 -20.03
C ASN A 184 6.86 12.09 -18.94
N GLY A 185 8.16 11.80 -18.82
CA GLY A 185 9.05 12.48 -17.88
C GLY A 185 9.17 11.79 -16.51
N HIS A 186 8.62 10.59 -16.37
CA HIS A 186 8.67 9.81 -15.12
C HIS A 186 9.65 8.63 -15.17
N ALA A 187 10.27 8.38 -16.32
CA ALA A 187 11.27 7.31 -16.45
C ALA A 187 12.49 7.58 -15.57
N GLY A 188 12.90 6.60 -14.77
CA GLY A 188 13.99 6.70 -13.81
C GLY A 188 13.63 7.49 -12.53
N ALA A 189 12.36 7.78 -12.30
CA ALA A 189 11.93 8.57 -11.16
C ALA A 189 11.54 7.69 -9.95
N GLU A 190 11.89 8.19 -8.76
CA GLU A 190 11.55 7.61 -7.46
C GLU A 190 10.69 8.63 -6.67
N TYR A 191 9.49 8.26 -6.30
CA TYR A 191 8.56 9.15 -5.61
C TYR A 191 8.27 8.66 -4.20
N VAL A 192 8.81 9.34 -3.19
CA VAL A 192 8.46 9.11 -1.79
C VAL A 192 7.13 9.82 -1.51
N LEU A 193 6.13 9.07 -1.09
CA LEU A 193 4.76 9.54 -0.92
C LEU A 193 4.30 9.36 0.52
N THR A 194 3.83 10.43 1.16
CA THR A 194 3.27 10.41 2.51
C THR A 194 1.97 11.22 2.56
N GLY A 195 1.19 11.04 3.62
CA GLY A 195 0.13 11.98 3.96
C GLY A 195 0.71 13.37 4.30
N PRO A 196 -0.15 14.39 4.38
CA PRO A 196 0.28 15.79 4.56
C PRO A 196 0.61 16.16 6.00
N GLU A 197 0.36 15.29 6.95
CA GLU A 197 0.38 15.60 8.38
C GLU A 197 1.21 14.59 9.18
N SER A 198 2.03 15.10 10.10
CA SER A 198 2.69 14.28 11.13
C SER A 198 1.73 14.09 12.29
N LEU A 199 1.14 12.90 12.42
CA LEU A 199 0.14 12.55 13.42
C LEU A 199 0.64 11.42 14.31
N THR A 200 0.62 11.64 15.64
CA THR A 200 0.87 10.57 16.61
C THR A 200 -0.16 9.46 16.50
N GLN A 201 0.16 8.26 16.97
CA GLN A 201 -0.81 7.15 17.01
C GLN A 201 -2.05 7.54 17.82
N ARG A 202 -1.86 8.27 18.92
CA ARG A 202 -2.94 8.80 19.77
C ARG A 202 -3.86 9.75 18.99
N GLU A 203 -3.30 10.68 18.22
CA GLU A 203 -4.08 11.61 17.39
C GLU A 203 -4.84 10.87 16.30
N GLN A 204 -4.22 9.88 15.66
CA GLN A 204 -4.89 9.06 14.64
C GLN A 204 -6.08 8.28 15.23
N ILE A 205 -5.91 7.64 16.41
CA ILE A 205 -7.00 6.94 17.11
C ILE A 205 -8.10 7.93 17.50
N SER A 206 -7.73 9.11 17.99
CA SER A 206 -8.71 10.16 18.35
C SER A 206 -9.49 10.67 17.15
N ILE A 207 -8.84 10.80 15.97
CA ILE A 207 -9.50 11.13 14.71
C ILE A 207 -10.52 10.05 14.35
N VAL A 208 -10.16 8.78 14.45
CA VAL A 208 -11.08 7.65 14.17
C VAL A 208 -12.26 7.68 15.15
N GLY A 209 -12.03 7.90 16.45
CA GLY A 209 -13.09 8.07 17.44
C GLY A 209 -14.06 9.20 17.05
N SER A 210 -13.52 10.36 16.70
CA SER A 210 -14.29 11.52 16.25
C SER A 210 -15.15 11.21 15.00
N VAL A 211 -14.59 10.51 14.02
CA VAL A 211 -15.28 10.11 12.78
C VAL A 211 -16.39 9.10 13.07
N LEU A 212 -16.20 8.22 14.03
CA LEU A 212 -17.21 7.23 14.44
C LEU A 212 -18.20 7.77 15.48
N GLU A 213 -18.09 9.05 15.87
CA GLU A 213 -18.88 9.70 16.93
C GLU A 213 -18.80 8.96 18.27
N ARG A 214 -17.59 8.42 18.59
CA ARG A 214 -17.32 7.63 19.80
C ARG A 214 -16.25 8.28 20.65
N SER A 215 -16.46 8.27 21.97
CA SER A 215 -15.47 8.70 22.97
C SER A 215 -14.57 7.52 23.30
N LEU A 216 -13.41 7.42 22.63
CA LEU A 216 -12.49 6.31 22.84
C LEU A 216 -11.59 6.56 24.06
N ARG A 217 -11.43 5.53 24.89
CA ARG A 217 -10.40 5.47 25.91
C ARG A 217 -9.14 4.86 25.29
N ILE A 218 -8.03 5.57 25.40
CA ILE A 218 -6.76 5.19 24.78
C ILE A 218 -5.76 4.87 25.87
N GLU A 219 -5.26 3.65 25.91
CA GLU A 219 -4.27 3.20 26.89
C GLU A 219 -3.00 2.74 26.17
N GLU A 220 -1.85 3.19 26.67
CA GLU A 220 -0.56 2.74 26.15
C GLU A 220 -0.22 1.35 26.70
N MET A 221 0.23 0.48 25.80
CA MET A 221 0.80 -0.81 26.16
C MET A 221 2.32 -0.80 25.98
N THR A 222 3.02 -1.54 26.82
CA THR A 222 4.44 -1.78 26.64
C THR A 222 4.71 -2.58 25.36
N PRO A 223 5.93 -2.49 24.77
CA PRO A 223 6.31 -3.34 23.64
C PRO A 223 6.14 -4.84 23.90
N ASP A 224 6.36 -5.30 25.13
CA ASP A 224 6.22 -6.72 25.50
C ASP A 224 4.75 -7.16 25.57
N GLU A 225 3.85 -6.30 26.04
CA GLU A 225 2.40 -6.54 25.94
C GLU A 225 1.96 -6.54 24.47
N ALA A 226 2.45 -5.59 23.68
CA ALA A 226 2.14 -5.51 22.25
C ALA A 226 2.52 -6.77 21.48
N ARG A 227 3.69 -7.35 21.75
CA ARG A 227 4.12 -8.63 21.15
C ARG A 227 3.14 -9.77 21.42
N LYS A 228 2.55 -9.79 22.61
CA LYS A 228 1.62 -10.85 23.03
C LYS A 228 0.21 -10.61 22.52
N GLU A 229 -0.27 -9.39 22.62
CA GLU A 229 -1.68 -9.04 22.37
C GLU A 229 -1.96 -8.78 20.89
N LEU A 230 -1.05 -8.09 20.16
CA LEU A 230 -1.30 -7.73 18.77
C LEU A 230 -1.31 -8.92 17.81
N VAL A 231 -0.70 -10.05 18.16
CA VAL A 231 -0.78 -11.28 17.35
C VAL A 231 -2.23 -11.73 17.12
N SER A 232 -3.09 -11.55 18.12
CA SER A 232 -4.51 -11.93 18.03
C SER A 232 -5.39 -10.81 17.44
N VAL A 233 -4.92 -9.57 17.44
CA VAL A 233 -5.68 -8.38 17.04
C VAL A 233 -5.38 -7.96 15.59
N MET A 234 -4.17 -8.27 15.11
CA MET A 234 -3.75 -7.95 13.74
C MET A 234 -4.03 -9.13 12.82
N ASP A 235 -5.30 -9.38 12.53
CA ASP A 235 -5.67 -10.36 11.51
C ASP A 235 -5.56 -9.74 10.11
N TRP A 236 -4.40 -9.92 9.51
CA TRP A 236 -4.13 -9.49 8.13
C TRP A 236 -4.71 -10.44 7.08
N GLY A 237 -5.39 -11.52 7.51
CA GLY A 237 -6.08 -12.47 6.62
C GLY A 237 -5.21 -13.21 5.61
N MET A 238 -3.88 -13.02 5.63
CA MET A 238 -3.01 -13.43 4.53
C MET A 238 -1.71 -14.15 4.92
N ALA A 239 -1.37 -14.26 6.20
CA ALA A 239 -0.08 -14.83 6.57
C ALA A 239 -0.17 -15.89 7.68
N PRO A 240 0.69 -16.93 7.66
CA PRO A 240 0.89 -17.82 8.79
C PRO A 240 1.23 -17.01 10.07
N ALA A 241 0.91 -17.53 11.25
CA ALA A 241 1.15 -16.86 12.55
C ALA A 241 2.59 -16.33 12.73
N THR A 242 3.59 -17.01 12.18
CA THR A 242 4.99 -16.58 12.15
C THR A 242 5.21 -15.28 11.38
N SER A 243 4.44 -15.04 10.31
CA SER A 243 4.54 -13.81 9.51
C SER A 243 3.92 -12.62 10.25
N VAL A 244 2.86 -12.82 11.01
CA VAL A 244 2.23 -11.77 11.84
C VAL A 244 3.21 -11.29 12.90
N SER A 245 3.87 -12.19 13.62
CA SER A 245 4.89 -11.83 14.60
C SER A 245 6.04 -11.02 13.99
N ALA A 246 6.50 -11.39 12.81
CA ALA A 246 7.56 -10.64 12.11
C ALA A 246 7.10 -9.21 11.71
N VAL A 247 5.83 -9.04 11.34
CA VAL A 247 5.26 -7.71 11.06
C VAL A 247 5.19 -6.87 12.33
N ILE A 248 4.76 -7.45 13.45
CA ILE A 248 4.70 -6.78 14.74
C ILE A 248 6.10 -6.32 15.17
N GLU A 249 7.11 -7.17 15.13
CA GLU A 249 8.50 -6.81 15.46
C GLU A 249 9.02 -5.67 14.57
N LYS A 250 8.74 -5.73 13.27
CA LYS A 250 9.07 -4.64 12.34
C LYS A 250 8.45 -3.32 12.75
N LEU A 251 7.16 -3.32 13.10
CA LEU A 251 6.44 -2.11 13.50
C LEU A 251 6.96 -1.57 14.83
N LEU A 252 7.13 -2.43 15.83
CA LEU A 252 7.69 -2.05 17.14
C LEU A 252 9.09 -1.46 17.01
N SER A 253 9.94 -2.06 16.18
CA SER A 253 11.29 -1.55 15.89
C SER A 253 11.24 -0.19 15.22
N ALA A 254 10.36 0.00 14.23
CA ALA A 254 10.22 1.26 13.50
C ALA A 254 9.69 2.39 14.40
N TRP A 255 8.67 2.12 15.21
CA TRP A 255 8.14 3.09 16.16
C TRP A 255 9.16 3.41 17.26
N GLY A 256 9.82 2.39 17.84
CA GLY A 256 10.84 2.59 18.87
C GLY A 256 12.01 3.45 18.39
N ALA A 257 12.45 3.26 17.15
CA ALA A 257 13.51 4.06 16.52
C ALA A 257 13.10 5.51 16.22
N SER A 258 11.80 5.82 16.30
CA SER A 258 11.22 7.14 15.95
C SER A 258 10.74 7.92 17.14
N VAL A 259 10.93 7.42 18.37
CA VAL A 259 10.55 8.12 19.59
C VAL A 259 11.23 9.51 19.63
N GLY A 260 10.43 10.54 19.86
CA GLY A 260 10.89 11.93 19.94
C GLY A 260 11.20 12.61 18.61
N LEU A 261 10.97 11.94 17.49
CA LEU A 261 11.16 12.49 16.15
C LEU A 261 9.80 12.82 15.51
N PRO A 262 9.69 13.90 14.69
CA PRO A 262 8.51 14.12 13.84
C PRO A 262 8.43 13.06 12.75
N ALA A 263 7.24 12.81 12.21
CA ALA A 263 7.13 11.95 11.02
C ALA A 263 7.81 12.61 9.80
N PHE A 264 8.33 11.78 8.91
CA PHE A 264 8.76 12.25 7.59
C PHE A 264 7.52 12.58 6.75
N VAL A 265 7.41 13.84 6.33
CA VAL A 265 6.36 14.34 5.44
C VAL A 265 7.00 14.78 4.12
N SER A 266 6.60 14.14 3.02
CA SER A 266 7.07 14.44 1.67
C SER A 266 6.23 15.53 1.02
N THR A 267 6.85 16.39 0.23
CA THR A 267 6.16 17.38 -0.62
C THR A 267 5.83 16.84 -2.01
N THR A 268 6.33 15.66 -2.37
CA THR A 268 6.26 15.07 -3.72
C THR A 268 4.86 15.12 -4.33
N PHE A 269 3.82 14.77 -3.55
CA PHE A 269 2.45 14.80 -4.08
C PHE A 269 2.03 16.23 -4.47
N ALA A 270 2.29 17.20 -3.61
CA ALA A 270 1.93 18.59 -3.85
C ALA A 270 2.73 19.18 -5.03
N ASP A 271 4.02 18.88 -5.12
CA ASP A 271 4.90 19.32 -6.19
C ASP A 271 4.44 18.78 -7.55
N MET A 272 3.98 17.53 -7.59
CA MET A 272 3.53 16.89 -8.83
C MET A 272 2.11 17.30 -9.24
N THR A 273 1.21 17.54 -8.27
CA THR A 273 -0.23 17.73 -8.56
C THR A 273 -0.71 19.17 -8.43
N GLY A 274 0.08 20.04 -7.78
CA GLY A 274 -0.32 21.41 -7.42
C GLY A 274 -1.37 21.45 -6.29
N THR A 275 -1.70 20.32 -5.67
CA THR A 275 -2.70 20.22 -4.59
C THR A 275 -2.13 19.52 -3.37
N ARG A 276 -2.77 19.68 -2.22
CA ARG A 276 -2.38 18.93 -1.02
C ARG A 276 -2.92 17.50 -1.08
N PRO A 277 -2.18 16.50 -0.55
CA PRO A 277 -2.72 15.15 -0.35
C PRO A 277 -3.94 15.20 0.60
N ARG A 278 -4.77 14.18 0.54
CA ARG A 278 -5.89 13.99 1.49
C ARG A 278 -5.34 13.81 2.91
N THR A 279 -6.02 14.43 3.89
CA THR A 279 -5.70 14.23 5.31
C THR A 279 -6.16 12.86 5.78
N PHE A 280 -5.55 12.36 6.87
CA PHE A 280 -5.99 11.12 7.50
C PHE A 280 -7.45 11.20 7.96
N ARG A 281 -7.90 12.37 8.43
CA ARG A 281 -9.30 12.61 8.82
C ARG A 281 -10.26 12.45 7.63
N GLN A 282 -9.92 13.00 6.46
CA GLN A 282 -10.74 12.83 5.26
C GLN A 282 -10.83 11.36 4.86
N TRP A 283 -9.67 10.67 4.82
CA TRP A 283 -9.65 9.24 4.53
C TRP A 283 -10.48 8.43 5.54
N ALA A 284 -10.33 8.67 6.84
CA ALA A 284 -11.05 7.93 7.89
C ALA A 284 -12.58 8.18 7.79
N GLY A 285 -13.01 9.40 7.46
CA GLY A 285 -14.42 9.73 7.22
C GLY A 285 -15.03 8.93 6.06
N ASP A 286 -14.32 8.88 4.93
CA ASP A 286 -14.77 8.13 3.75
C ASP A 286 -14.80 6.60 3.99
N HIS A 287 -13.99 6.11 4.95
CA HIS A 287 -13.82 4.68 5.23
C HIS A 287 -14.30 4.27 6.64
N ALA A 288 -15.14 5.09 7.28
CA ALA A 288 -15.61 4.86 8.66
C ALA A 288 -16.20 3.46 8.88
N GLN A 289 -16.94 2.94 7.90
CA GLN A 289 -17.56 1.62 7.96
C GLN A 289 -16.54 0.47 7.95
N GLU A 290 -15.34 0.68 7.44
CA GLU A 290 -14.30 -0.37 7.40
C GLU A 290 -13.79 -0.74 8.80
N PHE A 291 -13.80 0.23 9.73
CA PHE A 291 -13.44 -0.02 11.13
C PHE A 291 -14.43 -0.94 11.86
N LEU A 292 -15.68 -0.98 11.38
CA LEU A 292 -16.76 -1.72 12.02
C LEU A 292 -17.08 -3.06 11.33
N ARG A 293 -16.56 -3.28 10.11
CA ARG A 293 -16.75 -4.54 9.38
C ARG A 293 -15.92 -5.67 10.01
N LEU A 294 -16.49 -6.89 10.05
CA LEU A 294 -15.75 -8.09 10.41
C LEU A 294 -14.69 -8.38 9.34
N THR A 295 -13.43 -8.59 9.76
CA THR A 295 -12.38 -9.10 8.87
C THR A 295 -12.74 -10.54 8.51
N GLY A 296 -12.84 -10.84 7.22
CA GLY A 296 -13.23 -12.19 6.74
C GLY A 296 -14.41 -12.21 5.75
N THR A 297 -15.18 -11.16 5.67
CA THR A 297 -16.12 -10.95 4.57
C THR A 297 -15.46 -10.08 3.50
N ALA A 298 -14.42 -10.61 2.84
CA ALA A 298 -14.01 -10.07 1.56
C ALA A 298 -15.20 -10.24 0.61
N ALA A 299 -15.84 -9.15 0.30
CA ALA A 299 -16.91 -9.07 -0.67
C ALA A 299 -16.35 -9.18 -2.09
#